data_d4e6ef7ca882c9f7c303fa26333427ce
#
_entry.id   d4e6ef7ca882c9f7c303fa26333427ce
#
_cell.length_a   1.000
_cell.length_b   1.000
_cell.length_c   1.000
_cell.angle_alpha   90.00
_cell.angle_beta   90.00
_cell.angle_gamma   90.00
#
_symmetry.space_group_name_H-M   'P 1'
#
loop_
_entity.id
_entity.type
_entity.pdbx_description
1 polymer ?
#
loop_
_entity_poly.entity_id
_entity_poly.type
_entity_poly.pdbx_seq_one_letter_code
_entity_poly.pdbx_strand_id
1 'polypeptide(L)'
;MNEAKPVLWNRNFIQCCISYFLMNFSFYMLMPTIPVYLVEVLKIDPSEVGIALSSYSIGLLCVRPFSGYLVDCFSRKPLYLLAFMVFACMFTGYLFATTVLMIMAVRFIQGGFMGMTSVAGNTIAIDVIPSKRRGEGMGFYGLTINLAMS
;
A
#
# COMPACT_ATOMS: atom_id res chain seq x y z
N MET A 1 -21.52 -34.80 -13.74
CA MET A 1 -20.55 -33.97 -14.49
C MET A 1 -19.58 -33.38 -13.48
N ASN A 2 -18.32 -33.88 -13.43
CA ASN A 2 -17.26 -33.29 -12.58
C ASN A 2 -16.81 -31.98 -13.23
N GLU A 3 -17.44 -30.86 -12.82
CA GLU A 3 -16.86 -29.55 -13.16
C GLU A 3 -15.52 -29.41 -12.42
N ALA A 4 -14.43 -29.44 -13.15
CA ALA A 4 -13.09 -29.20 -12.60
C ALA A 4 -13.11 -27.89 -11.81
N LYS A 5 -12.71 -27.95 -10.54
CA LYS A 5 -12.63 -26.74 -9.69
C LYS A 5 -11.72 -25.72 -10.37
N PRO A 6 -12.18 -24.49 -10.60
CA PRO A 6 -11.36 -23.48 -11.26
C PRO A 6 -10.06 -23.24 -10.49
N VAL A 7 -8.93 -23.15 -11.22
CA VAL A 7 -7.59 -23.02 -10.62
C VAL A 7 -7.47 -21.63 -9.98
N LEU A 8 -7.30 -21.58 -8.66
CA LEU A 8 -7.09 -20.33 -7.91
C LEU A 8 -5.68 -19.77 -8.14
N TRP A 9 -4.67 -20.65 -8.07
CA TRP A 9 -3.25 -20.28 -8.19
C TRP A 9 -2.83 -20.08 -9.64
N ASN A 10 -3.44 -19.10 -10.31
CA ASN A 10 -2.99 -18.68 -11.62
C ASN A 10 -1.85 -17.65 -11.50
N ARG A 11 -1.07 -17.49 -12.58
CA ARG A 11 0.09 -16.57 -12.62
C ARG A 11 -0.28 -15.13 -12.21
N ASN A 12 -1.44 -14.66 -12.63
CA ASN A 12 -1.89 -13.30 -12.34
C ASN A 12 -2.21 -13.11 -10.84
N PHE A 13 -2.86 -14.10 -10.22
CA PHE A 13 -3.16 -14.07 -8.80
C PHE A 13 -1.89 -14.10 -7.93
N ILE A 14 -0.93 -14.96 -8.30
CA ILE A 14 0.37 -15.03 -7.61
C ILE A 14 1.10 -13.69 -7.71
N GLN A 15 1.12 -13.06 -8.89
CA GLN A 15 1.72 -11.73 -9.07
C GLN A 15 1.04 -10.66 -8.21
N CYS A 16 -0.30 -10.68 -8.10
CA CYS A 16 -1.02 -9.77 -7.20
C CYS A 16 -0.62 -9.97 -5.75
N CYS A 17 -0.55 -11.22 -5.28
CA CYS A 17 -0.14 -11.54 -3.90
C CYS A 17 1.30 -11.08 -3.63
N ILE A 18 2.25 -11.35 -4.53
CA ILE A 18 3.66 -10.95 -4.38
C ILE A 18 3.79 -9.42 -4.36
N SER A 19 3.15 -8.72 -5.29
CA SER A 19 3.20 -7.26 -5.36
C SER A 19 2.64 -6.62 -4.08
N TYR A 20 1.54 -7.17 -3.58
CA TYR A 20 0.90 -6.67 -2.36
C TYR A 20 1.73 -6.97 -1.12
N PHE A 21 2.34 -8.16 -1.06
CA PHE A 21 3.30 -8.52 -0.01
C PHE A 21 4.48 -7.56 0.01
N LEU A 22 5.16 -7.36 -1.12
CA LEU A 22 6.35 -6.50 -1.21
C LEU A 22 6.04 -5.04 -0.83
N MET A 23 4.88 -4.54 -1.25
CA MET A 23 4.43 -3.19 -0.90
C MET A 23 4.25 -3.03 0.61
N ASN A 24 3.53 -3.97 1.25
CA ASN A 24 3.30 -3.92 2.69
C ASN A 24 4.60 -4.17 3.47
N PHE A 25 5.42 -5.12 3.05
CA PHE A 25 6.71 -5.40 3.66
C PHE A 25 7.62 -4.17 3.66
N SER A 26 7.74 -3.47 2.53
CA SER A 26 8.51 -2.22 2.44
C SER A 26 7.98 -1.15 3.40
N PHE A 27 6.67 -1.03 3.52
CA PHE A 27 6.04 -0.10 4.44
C PHE A 27 6.32 -0.45 5.91
N TYR A 28 6.14 -1.71 6.30
CA TYR A 28 6.36 -2.16 7.68
C TYR A 28 7.83 -2.09 8.10
N MET A 29 8.77 -2.32 7.18
CA MET A 29 10.21 -2.11 7.42
C MET A 29 10.55 -0.64 7.73
N LEU A 30 9.85 0.29 7.08
CA LEU A 30 10.09 1.72 7.28
C LEU A 30 9.43 2.25 8.57
N MET A 31 8.37 1.62 9.03
CA MET A 31 7.54 2.11 10.13
C MET A 31 8.31 2.33 11.45
N PRO A 32 9.17 1.41 11.92
CA PRO A 32 9.97 1.62 13.12
C PRO A 32 11.15 2.57 12.90
N THR A 33 11.64 2.69 11.67
CA THR A 33 12.84 3.48 11.36
C THR A 33 12.58 4.99 11.42
N ILE A 34 11.39 5.43 11.00
CA ILE A 34 11.08 6.87 10.93
C ILE A 34 11.03 7.54 12.31
N PRO A 35 10.35 6.99 13.34
CA PRO A 35 10.38 7.60 14.67
C PRO A 35 11.80 7.76 15.21
N VAL A 36 12.64 6.74 15.04
CA VAL A 36 14.04 6.77 15.48
C VAL A 36 14.81 7.88 14.74
N TYR A 37 14.66 7.97 13.42
CA TYR A 37 15.27 9.02 12.61
C TYR A 37 14.84 10.42 13.04
N LEU A 38 13.56 10.64 13.30
CA LEU A 38 13.01 11.91 13.76
C LEU A 38 13.62 12.35 15.10
N VAL A 39 13.72 11.44 16.06
CA VAL A 39 14.22 11.74 17.41
C VAL A 39 15.75 11.84 17.43
N GLU A 40 16.44 10.87 16.84
CA GLU A 40 17.91 10.78 16.98
C GLU A 40 18.67 11.70 16.03
N VAL A 41 18.20 11.83 14.78
CA VAL A 41 18.91 12.62 13.75
C VAL A 41 18.40 14.05 13.69
N LEU A 42 17.08 14.22 13.60
CA LEU A 42 16.48 15.55 13.49
C LEU A 42 16.24 16.23 14.85
N LYS A 43 16.46 15.51 15.97
CA LYS A 43 16.32 16.02 17.34
C LYS A 43 14.96 16.64 17.63
N ILE A 44 13.91 16.05 17.05
CA ILE A 44 12.53 16.50 17.20
C ILE A 44 11.98 16.02 18.54
N ASP A 45 11.16 16.85 19.15
CA ASP A 45 10.44 16.47 20.38
C ASP A 45 9.54 15.24 20.11
N PRO A 46 9.56 14.22 20.99
CA PRO A 46 8.69 13.04 20.86
C PRO A 46 7.20 13.35 20.69
N SER A 47 6.74 14.50 21.17
CA SER A 47 5.35 14.95 20.99
C SER A 47 5.01 15.27 19.53
N GLU A 48 5.97 15.76 18.75
CA GLU A 48 5.79 16.09 17.33
C GLU A 48 5.88 14.87 16.41
N VAL A 49 6.55 13.80 16.87
CA VAL A 49 6.70 12.55 16.10
C VAL A 49 5.33 11.96 15.77
N GLY A 50 4.39 11.98 16.73
CA GLY A 50 3.02 11.49 16.53
C GLY A 50 2.30 12.24 15.40
N ILE A 51 2.47 13.56 15.32
CA ILE A 51 1.88 14.40 14.28
C ILE A 51 2.49 14.05 12.92
N ALA A 52 3.81 13.93 12.85
CA ALA A 52 4.51 13.56 11.62
C ALA A 52 4.07 12.17 11.10
N LEU A 53 3.89 11.21 11.98
CA LEU A 53 3.39 9.87 11.59
C LEU A 53 1.92 9.89 11.17
N SER A 54 1.08 10.70 11.82
CA SER A 54 -0.35 10.82 11.52
C SER A 54 -0.60 11.39 10.12
N SER A 55 0.31 12.18 9.56
CA SER A 55 0.19 12.75 8.22
C SER A 55 -0.01 11.68 7.14
N TYR A 56 0.60 10.50 7.29
CA TYR A 56 0.39 9.35 6.42
C TYR A 56 -1.07 8.87 6.45
N SER A 57 -1.65 8.72 7.64
CA SER A 57 -3.03 8.27 7.79
C SER A 57 -4.02 9.29 7.23
N ILE A 58 -3.73 10.58 7.40
CA ILE A 58 -4.54 11.66 6.82
C ILE A 58 -4.49 11.58 5.29
N GLY A 59 -3.31 11.44 4.69
CA GLY A 59 -3.15 11.26 3.24
C GLY A 59 -3.93 10.05 2.71
N LEU A 60 -3.85 8.92 3.40
CA LEU A 60 -4.58 7.70 3.07
C LEU A 60 -6.09 7.91 3.11
N LEU A 61 -6.59 8.54 4.15
CA LEU A 61 -8.03 8.80 4.33
C LEU A 61 -8.56 9.80 3.30
N CYS A 62 -7.80 10.86 2.99
CA CYS A 62 -8.18 11.86 2.00
C CYS A 62 -8.32 11.28 0.59
N VAL A 63 -7.42 10.38 0.20
CA VAL A 63 -7.40 9.83 -1.18
C VAL A 63 -8.35 8.63 -1.34
N ARG A 64 -8.65 7.90 -0.26
CA ARG A 64 -9.45 6.67 -0.31
C ARG A 64 -10.82 6.81 -0.98
N PRO A 65 -11.63 7.85 -0.69
CA PRO A 65 -12.92 8.05 -1.37
C PRO A 65 -12.78 8.25 -2.88
N PHE A 66 -11.73 8.97 -3.30
CA PHE A 66 -11.46 9.25 -4.71
C PHE A 66 -10.85 8.05 -5.44
N SER A 67 -10.17 7.16 -4.72
CA SER A 67 -9.54 5.96 -5.29
C SER A 67 -10.56 5.03 -5.94
N GLY A 68 -11.73 4.85 -5.34
CA GLY A 68 -12.82 4.05 -5.92
C GLY A 68 -13.27 4.61 -7.28
N TYR A 69 -13.57 5.91 -7.33
CA TYR A 69 -13.95 6.58 -8.55
C TYR A 69 -12.87 6.49 -9.65
N LEU A 70 -11.60 6.68 -9.30
CA LEU A 70 -10.48 6.57 -10.24
C LEU A 70 -10.32 5.14 -10.79
N VAL A 71 -10.50 4.13 -9.96
CA VAL A 71 -10.43 2.72 -10.36
C VAL A 71 -11.57 2.34 -11.30
N ASP A 72 -12.73 2.98 -11.16
CA ASP A 72 -13.89 2.75 -12.04
C ASP A 72 -13.77 3.52 -13.37
N CYS A 73 -13.19 4.73 -13.36
CA CYS A 73 -13.02 5.57 -14.55
C CYS A 73 -11.80 5.20 -15.40
N PHE A 74 -10.73 4.74 -14.78
CA PHE A 74 -9.47 4.44 -15.48
C PHE A 74 -9.18 2.94 -15.50
N SER A 75 -8.34 2.51 -16.44
CA SER A 75 -7.87 1.13 -16.50
C SER A 75 -7.13 0.77 -15.21
N ARG A 76 -7.57 -0.26 -14.52
CA ARG A 76 -7.12 -0.68 -13.19
C ARG A 76 -5.61 -0.95 -13.10
N LYS A 77 -5.04 -1.66 -14.11
CA LYS A 77 -3.62 -2.03 -14.13
C LYS A 77 -2.67 -0.82 -14.23
N PRO A 78 -2.81 0.11 -15.22
CA PRO A 78 -1.93 1.27 -15.28
C PRO A 78 -2.09 2.20 -14.08
N LEU A 79 -3.31 2.37 -13.54
CA LEU A 79 -3.53 3.14 -12.32
C LEU A 79 -2.80 2.53 -11.12
N TYR A 80 -2.88 1.20 -10.95
CA TYR A 80 -2.14 0.47 -9.91
C TYR A 80 -0.63 0.65 -10.06
N LEU A 81 -0.10 0.47 -11.28
CA LEU A 81 1.33 0.60 -11.53
C LEU A 81 1.84 2.02 -11.27
N LEU A 82 1.10 3.03 -11.72
CA LEU A 82 1.44 4.43 -11.46
C LEU A 82 1.46 4.73 -9.97
N ALA A 83 0.40 4.35 -9.25
CA ALA A 83 0.30 4.56 -7.82
C ALA A 83 1.42 3.82 -7.06
N PHE A 84 1.72 2.58 -7.45
CA PHE A 84 2.81 1.78 -6.88
C PHE A 84 4.18 2.42 -7.14
N MET A 85 4.44 2.91 -8.36
CA MET A 85 5.69 3.59 -8.71
C MET A 85 5.89 4.87 -7.89
N VAL A 86 4.85 5.70 -7.76
CA VAL A 86 4.93 6.92 -6.94
C VAL A 86 5.15 6.56 -5.47
N PHE A 87 4.42 5.57 -4.94
CA PHE A 87 4.63 5.06 -3.59
C PHE A 87 6.08 4.62 -3.38
N ALA A 88 6.65 3.85 -4.31
CA ALA A 88 8.04 3.40 -4.25
C ALA A 88 9.04 4.58 -4.35
N CYS A 89 8.81 5.55 -5.23
CA CYS A 89 9.65 6.73 -5.35
C CYS A 89 9.66 7.58 -4.07
N MET A 90 8.59 7.59 -3.29
CA MET A 90 8.54 8.32 -2.01
C MET A 90 9.55 7.80 -0.98
N PHE A 91 10.03 6.56 -1.10
CA PHE A 91 11.13 6.07 -0.25
C PHE A 91 12.43 6.84 -0.47
N THR A 92 12.72 7.24 -1.71
CA THR A 92 13.88 8.10 -2.00
C THR A 92 13.67 9.53 -1.49
N GLY A 93 12.43 9.98 -1.35
CA GLY A 93 12.08 11.28 -0.79
C GLY A 93 12.56 11.46 0.65
N TYR A 94 12.64 10.39 1.44
CA TYR A 94 13.18 10.47 2.80
C TYR A 94 14.67 10.79 2.86
N LEU A 95 15.45 10.47 1.83
CA LEU A 95 16.87 10.81 1.76
C LEU A 95 17.11 12.32 1.65
N PHE A 96 16.14 13.04 1.11
CA PHE A 96 16.20 14.50 0.92
C PHE A 96 15.42 15.26 2.00
N ALA A 97 14.67 14.55 2.85
CA ALA A 97 13.84 15.15 3.88
C ALA A 97 14.69 15.53 5.11
N THR A 98 15.09 16.79 5.19
CA THR A 98 15.92 17.35 6.27
C THR A 98 15.10 18.08 7.34
N THR A 99 13.81 18.29 7.11
CA THR A 99 12.89 18.96 8.05
C THR A 99 11.65 18.12 8.33
N VAL A 100 11.02 18.36 9.50
CA VAL A 100 9.76 17.71 9.88
C VAL A 100 8.68 17.91 8.82
N LEU A 101 8.56 19.12 8.30
CA LEU A 101 7.56 19.47 7.30
C LEU A 101 7.75 18.67 6.01
N MET A 102 9.00 18.46 5.56
CA MET A 102 9.30 17.62 4.40
C MET A 102 8.91 16.17 4.65
N ILE A 103 9.21 15.64 5.85
CA ILE A 103 8.80 14.26 6.21
C ILE A 103 7.28 14.15 6.24
N MET A 104 6.57 15.11 6.81
CA MET A 104 5.10 15.13 6.80
C MET A 104 4.54 15.15 5.37
N ALA A 105 5.12 15.96 4.48
CA ALA A 105 4.70 16.02 3.08
C ALA A 105 4.93 14.69 2.34
N VAL A 106 6.12 14.10 2.50
CA VAL A 106 6.44 12.78 1.93
C VAL A 106 5.49 11.71 2.46
N ARG A 107 5.25 11.70 3.77
CA ARG A 107 4.31 10.78 4.45
C ARG A 107 2.89 10.96 3.95
N PHE A 108 2.41 12.18 3.81
CA PHE A 108 1.08 12.48 3.32
C PHE A 108 0.87 11.95 1.88
N ILE A 109 1.81 12.26 0.99
CA ILE A 109 1.79 11.78 -0.40
C ILE A 109 1.86 10.24 -0.42
N GLN A 110 2.78 9.65 0.31
CA GLN A 110 2.96 8.20 0.40
C GLN A 110 1.68 7.52 0.89
N GLY A 111 1.02 8.07 1.92
CA GLY A 111 -0.25 7.58 2.43
C GLY A 111 -1.36 7.62 1.38
N GLY A 112 -1.48 8.72 0.64
CA GLY A 112 -2.46 8.86 -0.44
C GLY A 112 -2.29 7.80 -1.53
N PHE A 113 -1.07 7.61 -2.02
CA PHE A 113 -0.78 6.60 -3.04
C PHE A 113 -0.89 5.17 -2.51
N MET A 114 -0.58 4.93 -1.23
CA MET A 114 -0.87 3.64 -0.58
C MET A 114 -2.37 3.34 -0.57
N GLY A 115 -3.21 4.33 -0.24
CA GLY A 115 -4.66 4.20 -0.31
C GLY A 115 -5.16 3.81 -1.70
N MET A 116 -4.67 4.51 -2.72
CA MET A 116 -5.00 4.22 -4.13
C MET A 116 -4.53 2.83 -4.56
N THR A 117 -3.29 2.47 -4.26
CA THR A 117 -2.71 1.16 -4.61
C THR A 117 -3.47 0.03 -3.92
N SER A 118 -3.88 0.21 -2.65
CA SER A 118 -4.66 -0.77 -1.91
C SER A 118 -6.03 -1.01 -2.56
N VAL A 119 -6.77 0.05 -2.93
CA VAL A 119 -8.08 -0.07 -3.57
C VAL A 119 -7.96 -0.71 -4.95
N ALA A 120 -7.04 -0.23 -5.79
CA ALA A 120 -6.82 -0.77 -7.13
C ALA A 120 -6.33 -2.24 -7.06
N GLY A 121 -5.42 -2.57 -6.15
CA GLY A 121 -4.90 -3.91 -5.93
C GLY A 121 -6.00 -4.90 -5.50
N ASN A 122 -6.85 -4.52 -4.55
CA ASN A 122 -8.01 -5.33 -4.13
C ASN A 122 -8.95 -5.60 -5.31
N THR A 123 -9.24 -4.59 -6.12
CA THR A 123 -10.11 -4.73 -7.28
C THR A 123 -9.52 -5.67 -8.32
N ILE A 124 -8.22 -5.52 -8.64
CA ILE A 124 -7.52 -6.43 -9.55
C ILE A 124 -7.50 -7.86 -9.01
N ALA A 125 -7.26 -8.05 -7.71
CA ALA A 125 -7.27 -9.36 -7.09
C ALA A 125 -8.64 -10.04 -7.23
N ILE A 126 -9.73 -9.32 -6.98
CA ILE A 126 -11.10 -9.82 -7.16
C ILE A 126 -11.39 -10.22 -8.61
N ASP A 127 -10.88 -9.47 -9.59
CA ASP A 127 -11.08 -9.76 -11.02
C ASP A 127 -10.35 -11.03 -11.48
N VAL A 128 -9.18 -11.28 -10.90
CA VAL A 128 -8.32 -12.42 -11.26
C VAL A 128 -8.79 -13.71 -10.57
N ILE A 129 -9.48 -13.61 -9.43
CA ILE A 129 -9.98 -14.75 -8.69
C ILE A 129 -11.28 -15.26 -9.32
N PRO A 130 -11.38 -16.60 -9.60
CA PRO A 130 -12.63 -17.19 -10.09
C PRO A 130 -13.81 -16.91 -9.14
N SER A 131 -14.97 -16.57 -9.71
CA SER A 131 -16.16 -16.17 -8.94
C SER A 131 -16.58 -17.17 -7.86
N LYS A 132 -16.47 -18.48 -8.15
CA LYS A 132 -16.77 -19.58 -7.23
C LYS A 132 -15.80 -19.68 -6.03
N ARG A 133 -14.63 -19.03 -6.09
CA ARG A 133 -13.55 -19.11 -5.07
C ARG A 133 -13.09 -17.74 -4.53
N ARG A 134 -13.91 -16.69 -4.72
CA ARG A 134 -13.56 -15.32 -4.30
C ARG A 134 -13.25 -15.20 -2.80
N GLY A 135 -14.04 -15.82 -1.95
CA GLY A 135 -13.80 -15.79 -0.50
C GLY A 135 -12.47 -16.41 -0.11
N GLU A 136 -12.16 -17.58 -0.68
CA GLU A 136 -10.90 -18.28 -0.46
C GLU A 136 -9.70 -17.47 -0.98
N GLY A 137 -9.80 -16.97 -2.22
CA GLY A 137 -8.73 -16.18 -2.82
C GLY A 137 -8.45 -14.86 -2.07
N MET A 138 -9.50 -14.14 -1.66
CA MET A 138 -9.34 -12.93 -0.84
C MET A 138 -8.79 -13.23 0.55
N GLY A 139 -9.08 -14.39 1.12
CA GLY A 139 -8.45 -14.87 2.35
C GLY A 139 -6.94 -15.02 2.20
N PHE A 140 -6.47 -15.70 1.14
CA PHE A 140 -5.04 -15.82 0.84
C PHE A 140 -4.38 -14.46 0.56
N TYR A 141 -5.06 -13.60 -0.19
CA TYR A 141 -4.58 -12.24 -0.46
C TYR A 141 -4.43 -11.43 0.85
N GLY A 142 -5.38 -11.53 1.78
CA GLY A 142 -5.29 -10.91 3.10
C GLY A 142 -4.18 -11.48 3.98
N LEU A 143 -3.86 -12.79 3.86
CA LEU A 143 -2.75 -13.39 4.60
C LEU A 143 -1.39 -12.80 4.22
N THR A 144 -1.23 -12.27 3.00
CA THR A 144 0.03 -11.64 2.59
C THR A 144 0.37 -10.40 3.42
N ILE A 145 -0.63 -9.67 3.93
CA ILE A 145 -0.40 -8.54 4.84
C ILE A 145 0.15 -9.04 6.17
N ASN A 146 -0.45 -10.09 6.73
CA ASN A 146 -0.02 -10.64 8.01
C ASN A 146 1.41 -11.18 7.93
N LEU A 147 1.77 -11.82 6.81
CA LEU A 147 3.13 -12.26 6.54
C LEU A 147 4.13 -11.11 6.36
N ALA A 148 3.67 -9.97 5.85
CA ALA A 148 4.51 -8.78 5.70
C ALA A 148 4.74 -8.05 7.03
N MET A 149 3.86 -8.27 8.01
CA MET A 149 3.88 -7.60 9.31
C MET A 149 4.68 -8.39 10.36
N SER A 150 4.87 -9.71 10.16
CA SER A 150 5.61 -10.60 11.06
C SER A 150 7.10 -10.62 10.77
#